data_0ec7311b1104cbb6eaf94cd444f1a4d4
#
_entry.id   0ec7311b1104cbb6eaf94cd444f1a4d4
#
_cell.length_a   1.000
_cell.length_b   1.000
_cell.length_c   1.000
_cell.angle_alpha   90.00
_cell.angle_beta   90.00
_cell.angle_gamma   90.00
#
_symmetry.space_group_name_H-M   'P 1'
#
loop_
_entity.id
_entity.type
_entity.pdbx_description
1 polymer ?
#
loop_
_entity_poly.entity_id
_entity_poly.type
_entity_poly.pdbx_seq_one_letter_code
_entity_poly.pdbx_strand_id
1 'polypeptide(L)'
;MATKSKPKKPSLSASRPCAPGVCDPERTQGLRAPAPQGSHTLVSLSGPGVFVAAEVSKQGGTNGLTFVILDIDGRNVVNISYAAAQNLGLTQHNPFGLALLGSAALKNLTIGWPTPLRFERSLKLSVTVNEAGVVQILGNVIHGH
;
A
#
# COMPACT_ATOMS: atom_id res chain seq x y z
N MET A 1 22.59 -53.08 -0.69
CA MET A 1 22.71 -52.03 -1.77
C MET A 1 22.04 -50.76 -1.29
N ALA A 2 22.81 -49.74 -1.12
CA ALA A 2 22.26 -48.43 -0.74
C ALA A 2 21.52 -47.82 -1.94
N THR A 3 20.24 -47.62 -1.83
CA THR A 3 19.47 -46.85 -2.78
C THR A 3 19.90 -45.37 -2.69
N LYS A 4 20.55 -44.89 -3.72
CA LYS A 4 20.86 -43.47 -3.84
C LYS A 4 19.50 -42.71 -3.94
N SER A 5 19.09 -42.07 -2.85
CA SER A 5 17.99 -41.13 -2.92
C SER A 5 18.37 -39.99 -3.87
N LYS A 6 17.54 -39.73 -4.88
CA LYS A 6 17.71 -38.56 -5.73
C LYS A 6 17.61 -37.30 -4.84
N PRO A 7 18.54 -36.34 -4.93
CA PRO A 7 18.41 -35.11 -4.18
C PRO A 7 17.12 -34.41 -4.61
N LYS A 8 16.29 -34.08 -3.64
CA LYS A 8 15.10 -33.26 -3.87
C LYS A 8 15.55 -31.95 -4.50
N LYS A 9 15.04 -31.62 -5.68
CA LYS A 9 15.19 -30.28 -6.22
C LYS A 9 14.63 -29.29 -5.20
N PRO A 10 15.44 -28.35 -4.68
CA PRO A 10 14.92 -27.35 -3.78
C PRO A 10 13.83 -26.57 -4.52
N SER A 11 12.71 -26.32 -3.87
CA SER A 11 11.69 -25.44 -4.42
C SER A 11 12.29 -24.06 -4.62
N LEU A 12 11.99 -23.42 -5.76
CA LEU A 12 12.52 -22.08 -6.10
C LEU A 12 12.24 -21.03 -5.01
N SER A 13 11.18 -21.21 -4.20
CA SER A 13 10.82 -20.32 -3.10
C SER A 13 11.66 -20.56 -1.83
N ALA A 14 12.22 -21.75 -1.62
CA ALA A 14 12.91 -22.11 -0.38
C ALA A 14 14.42 -21.91 -0.42
N SER A 15 15.04 -21.75 -1.61
CA SER A 15 16.48 -21.88 -1.80
C SER A 15 17.22 -20.58 -2.12
N ARG A 16 16.52 -19.47 -2.22
CA ARG A 16 17.15 -18.18 -2.53
C ARG A 16 17.06 -17.25 -1.34
N PRO A 17 18.16 -17.00 -0.59
CA PRO A 17 18.18 -15.84 0.27
C PRO A 17 18.02 -14.61 -0.63
N CYS A 18 17.01 -13.83 -0.40
CA CYS A 18 16.88 -12.56 -1.07
C CYS A 18 17.84 -11.59 -0.41
N ALA A 19 19.00 -11.47 -0.97
CA ALA A 19 20.00 -10.48 -0.59
C ALA A 19 19.48 -9.08 -0.92
N PRO A 20 20.03 -8.03 -0.30
CA PRO A 20 19.27 -6.87 0.19
C PRO A 20 18.17 -6.46 -0.78
N GLY A 21 16.95 -6.57 -0.33
CA GLY A 21 15.80 -6.26 -1.14
C GLY A 21 14.57 -7.03 -0.73
N VAL A 22 13.64 -7.11 -1.64
CA VAL A 22 12.35 -7.74 -1.42
C VAL A 22 12.28 -9.03 -2.22
N CYS A 23 12.00 -10.12 -1.53
CA CYS A 23 11.76 -11.41 -2.16
C CYS A 23 10.32 -11.55 -2.57
N ASP A 24 10.11 -12.23 -3.70
CA ASP A 24 8.77 -12.57 -4.17
C ASP A 24 7.83 -11.36 -4.17
N PRO A 25 8.19 -10.28 -4.91
CA PRO A 25 7.35 -9.09 -4.93
C PRO A 25 5.98 -9.39 -5.53
N GLU A 26 4.96 -8.93 -4.85
CA GLU A 26 3.56 -9.10 -5.19
C GLU A 26 2.85 -7.76 -5.18
N ARG A 27 1.79 -7.68 -5.95
CA ARG A 27 0.84 -6.57 -5.90
C ARG A 27 -0.50 -7.07 -5.39
N THR A 28 -0.99 -6.48 -4.31
CA THR A 28 -2.35 -6.72 -3.81
C THR A 28 -3.18 -5.48 -4.05
N GLN A 29 -4.34 -5.67 -4.65
CA GLN A 29 -5.24 -4.62 -5.06
C GLN A 29 -6.55 -4.69 -4.28
N GLY A 30 -7.07 -3.52 -3.88
CA GLY A 30 -8.40 -3.39 -3.30
C GLY A 30 -9.17 -2.27 -3.98
N LEU A 31 -10.46 -2.48 -4.20
CA LEU A 31 -11.36 -1.53 -4.82
C LEU A 31 -12.58 -1.33 -3.94
N ARG A 32 -12.95 -0.08 -3.72
CA ARG A 32 -14.24 0.29 -3.12
C ARG A 32 -15.02 1.15 -4.11
N ALA A 33 -16.12 0.60 -4.63
CA ALA A 33 -17.02 1.28 -5.55
C ALA A 33 -18.47 0.81 -5.30
N PRO A 34 -19.42 1.70 -4.99
CA PRO A 34 -19.21 3.10 -4.65
C PRO A 34 -18.45 3.27 -3.33
N ALA A 35 -17.89 4.47 -3.10
CA ALA A 35 -17.17 4.79 -1.87
C ALA A 35 -17.98 5.77 -1.01
N PRO A 36 -18.97 5.30 -0.22
CA PRO A 36 -19.76 6.16 0.65
C PRO A 36 -18.91 6.70 1.80
N GLN A 37 -19.42 7.72 2.47
CA GLN A 37 -18.77 8.25 3.67
C GLN A 37 -18.59 7.15 4.72
N GLY A 38 -17.45 7.19 5.40
CA GLY A 38 -17.06 6.18 6.39
C GLY A 38 -15.70 5.59 6.10
N SER A 39 -15.33 4.59 6.88
CA SER A 39 -14.05 3.91 6.78
C SER A 39 -14.15 2.63 5.97
N HIS A 40 -13.20 2.42 5.06
CA HIS A 40 -13.15 1.24 4.20
C HIS A 40 -11.73 0.69 4.15
N THR A 41 -11.59 -0.61 4.38
CA THR A 41 -10.31 -1.30 4.22
C THR A 41 -10.13 -1.68 2.75
N LEU A 42 -9.02 -1.26 2.15
CA LEU A 42 -8.68 -1.60 0.78
C LEU A 42 -7.82 -2.85 0.70
N VAL A 43 -6.75 -2.90 1.50
CA VAL A 43 -5.82 -4.04 1.53
C VAL A 43 -5.52 -4.38 2.98
N SER A 44 -5.55 -5.68 3.28
CA SER A 44 -5.18 -6.22 4.59
C SER A 44 -4.28 -7.43 4.39
N LEU A 45 -3.07 -7.36 4.93
CA LEU A 45 -2.05 -8.39 4.79
C LEU A 45 -1.64 -8.92 6.16
N SER A 46 -1.38 -10.22 6.22
CA SER A 46 -0.79 -10.86 7.39
C SER A 46 0.72 -10.98 7.20
N GLY A 47 1.46 -10.72 8.27
CA GLY A 47 2.91 -10.83 8.25
C GLY A 47 3.41 -12.26 8.55
N PRO A 48 4.72 -12.45 8.51
CA PRO A 48 5.74 -11.42 8.24
C PRO A 48 5.83 -11.05 6.76
N GLY A 49 6.27 -9.83 6.49
CA GLY A 49 6.46 -9.35 5.13
C GLY A 49 7.17 -8.01 5.06
N VAL A 50 7.34 -7.51 3.86
CA VAL A 50 8.00 -6.25 3.58
C VAL A 50 7.10 -5.39 2.71
N PHE A 51 6.85 -4.16 3.16
CA PHE A 51 6.12 -3.15 2.41
C PHE A 51 7.10 -2.35 1.56
N VAL A 52 6.82 -2.25 0.27
CA VAL A 52 7.63 -1.47 -0.68
C VAL A 52 6.98 -0.14 -0.99
N ALA A 53 5.74 -0.17 -1.46
CA ALA A 53 5.02 1.02 -1.88
C ALA A 53 3.52 0.76 -1.92
N ALA A 54 2.76 1.83 -1.86
CA ALA A 54 1.33 1.80 -2.08
C ALA A 54 0.88 3.00 -2.92
N GLU A 55 -0.26 2.86 -3.54
CA GLU A 55 -0.95 3.97 -4.17
C GLU A 55 -2.44 3.87 -3.89
N VAL A 56 -3.08 5.01 -3.74
CA VAL A 56 -4.53 5.11 -3.56
C VAL A 56 -5.06 6.15 -4.52
N SER A 57 -5.82 5.66 -5.50
CA SER A 57 -6.45 6.50 -6.53
C SER A 57 -7.89 6.77 -6.13
N LYS A 58 -8.26 8.04 -6.13
CA LYS A 58 -9.62 8.50 -5.83
C LYS A 58 -10.22 9.15 -7.07
N GLN A 59 -11.42 8.71 -7.43
CA GLN A 59 -12.22 9.34 -8.48
C GLN A 59 -13.43 10.03 -7.86
N GLY A 60 -13.60 11.31 -8.17
CA GLY A 60 -14.68 12.13 -7.66
C GLY A 60 -14.36 12.74 -6.30
N GLY A 61 -15.40 13.22 -5.62
CA GLY A 61 -15.28 13.92 -4.36
C GLY A 61 -15.50 15.42 -4.51
N THR A 62 -15.61 16.12 -3.38
CA THR A 62 -15.97 17.55 -3.34
C THR A 62 -14.86 18.43 -2.74
N ASN A 63 -14.19 17.99 -1.68
CA ASN A 63 -13.28 18.84 -0.93
C ASN A 63 -11.95 18.16 -0.55
N GLY A 64 -11.72 16.94 -0.99
CA GLY A 64 -10.49 16.22 -0.72
C GLY A 64 -10.34 15.72 0.73
N LEU A 65 -11.44 15.66 1.50
CA LEU A 65 -11.42 15.16 2.87
C LEU A 65 -11.58 13.63 2.93
N THR A 66 -10.97 12.94 2.01
CA THR A 66 -10.74 11.50 2.09
C THR A 66 -9.34 11.27 2.63
N PHE A 67 -9.24 10.53 3.72
CA PHE A 67 -7.99 10.23 4.41
C PHE A 67 -7.46 8.89 3.95
N VAL A 68 -6.18 8.85 3.61
CA VAL A 68 -5.46 7.61 3.35
C VAL A 68 -4.70 7.22 4.60
N ILE A 69 -4.89 5.97 5.03
CA ILE A 69 -4.39 5.46 6.30
C ILE A 69 -3.59 4.19 6.03
N LEU A 70 -2.34 4.19 6.46
CA LEU A 70 -1.47 3.01 6.42
C LEU A 70 -1.09 2.65 7.86
N ASP A 71 -1.47 1.45 8.26
CA ASP A 71 -1.11 0.88 9.56
C ASP A 71 -0.17 -0.29 9.37
N ILE A 72 0.94 -0.28 10.09
CA ILE A 72 1.94 -1.35 10.10
C ILE A 72 2.07 -1.87 11.53
N ASP A 73 1.77 -3.16 11.72
CA ASP A 73 1.80 -3.82 13.03
C ASP A 73 0.94 -3.08 14.08
N GLY A 74 -0.22 -2.59 13.66
CA GLY A 74 -1.13 -1.84 14.51
C GLY A 74 -0.71 -0.40 14.80
N ARG A 75 0.37 0.06 14.20
CA ARG A 75 0.84 1.44 14.35
C ARG A 75 0.48 2.26 13.13
N ASN A 76 -0.11 3.43 13.34
CA ASN A 76 -0.42 4.34 12.26
C ASN A 76 0.85 5.02 11.74
N VAL A 77 1.21 4.74 10.51
CA VAL A 77 2.40 5.29 9.84
C VAL A 77 2.01 6.45 8.93
N VAL A 78 0.87 6.34 8.25
CA VAL A 78 0.35 7.38 7.37
C VAL A 78 -1.12 7.62 7.71
N ASN A 79 -1.45 8.89 7.86
CA ASN A 79 -2.84 9.34 7.98
C ASN A 79 -2.92 10.75 7.43
N ILE A 80 -3.31 10.88 6.17
CA ILE A 80 -3.33 12.17 5.49
C ILE A 80 -4.51 12.24 4.52
N SER A 81 -5.16 13.39 4.46
CA SER A 81 -6.17 13.64 3.45
C SER A 81 -5.56 14.14 2.14
N TYR A 82 -6.29 13.99 1.05
CA TYR A 82 -5.91 14.55 -0.24
C TYR A 82 -5.78 16.08 -0.18
N ALA A 83 -6.67 16.72 0.58
CA ALA A 83 -6.59 18.17 0.79
C ALA A 83 -5.32 18.57 1.55
N ALA A 84 -4.97 17.86 2.59
CA ALA A 84 -3.75 18.13 3.37
C ALA A 84 -2.49 17.90 2.53
N ALA A 85 -2.45 16.84 1.74
CA ALA A 85 -1.33 16.57 0.84
C ALA A 85 -1.14 17.69 -0.18
N GLN A 86 -2.24 18.22 -0.72
CA GLN A 86 -2.21 19.34 -1.63
C GLN A 86 -1.72 20.62 -0.93
N ASN A 87 -2.24 20.91 0.26
CA ASN A 87 -1.86 22.10 1.04
C ASN A 87 -0.39 22.07 1.47
N LEU A 88 0.15 20.88 1.72
CA LEU A 88 1.56 20.70 2.06
C LEU A 88 2.48 20.69 0.82
N GLY A 89 1.93 20.78 -0.39
CA GLY A 89 2.72 20.78 -1.61
C GLY A 89 3.41 19.46 -1.94
N LEU A 90 2.84 18.32 -1.50
CA LEU A 90 3.43 17.00 -1.71
C LEU A 90 3.17 16.51 -3.15
N THR A 91 3.50 17.32 -4.14
CA THR A 91 3.24 17.02 -5.55
C THR A 91 4.43 16.42 -6.29
N GLN A 92 5.53 16.19 -5.59
CA GLN A 92 6.74 15.61 -6.13
C GLN A 92 7.44 14.78 -5.05
N HIS A 93 8.49 14.09 -5.43
CA HIS A 93 9.27 13.28 -4.50
C HIS A 93 9.79 14.11 -3.33
N ASN A 94 9.64 13.61 -2.11
CA ASN A 94 9.98 14.31 -0.86
C ASN A 94 10.39 13.31 0.24
N PRO A 95 11.00 13.82 1.35
CA PRO A 95 11.46 12.93 2.44
C PRO A 95 10.34 12.23 3.21
N PHE A 96 9.10 12.68 3.09
CA PHE A 96 7.97 12.09 3.82
C PHE A 96 7.42 10.83 3.15
N GLY A 97 7.91 10.50 1.95
CA GLY A 97 7.47 9.31 1.23
C GLY A 97 6.07 9.40 0.64
N LEU A 98 5.50 10.60 0.54
CA LEU A 98 4.15 10.81 0.06
C LEU A 98 4.18 11.75 -1.14
N ALA A 99 3.49 11.39 -2.23
CA ALA A 99 3.33 12.26 -3.37
C ALA A 99 1.89 12.23 -3.88
N LEU A 100 1.30 13.39 -4.02
CA LEU A 100 -0.03 13.58 -4.59
C LEU A 100 0.09 13.95 -6.05
N LEU A 101 -0.53 13.17 -6.91
CA LEU A 101 -0.55 13.39 -8.35
C LEU A 101 -1.99 13.49 -8.84
N GLY A 102 -2.19 14.18 -9.95
CA GLY A 102 -3.46 14.18 -10.66
C GLY A 102 -4.18 15.51 -10.69
N SER A 103 -5.33 15.48 -11.35
CA SER A 103 -6.20 16.65 -11.56
C SER A 103 -7.29 16.74 -10.49
N ALA A 104 -8.19 17.73 -10.62
CA ALA A 104 -9.28 17.96 -9.66
C ALA A 104 -10.20 16.75 -9.46
N ALA A 105 -10.48 15.98 -10.52
CA ALA A 105 -11.42 14.85 -10.47
C ALA A 105 -10.74 13.50 -10.23
N LEU A 106 -9.46 13.37 -10.59
CA LEU A 106 -8.70 12.12 -10.48
C LEU A 106 -7.43 12.40 -9.70
N LYS A 107 -7.35 11.90 -8.48
CA LYS A 107 -6.20 12.10 -7.61
C LYS A 107 -5.61 10.78 -7.17
N ASN A 108 -4.30 10.70 -7.18
CA ASN A 108 -3.54 9.53 -6.76
C ASN A 108 -2.54 9.96 -5.67
N LEU A 109 -2.60 9.30 -4.52
CA LEU A 109 -1.60 9.46 -3.47
C LEU A 109 -0.71 8.23 -3.46
N THR A 110 0.59 8.45 -3.66
CA THR A 110 1.59 7.39 -3.59
C THR A 110 2.31 7.43 -2.24
N ILE A 111 2.63 6.24 -1.74
CA ILE A 111 3.34 6.05 -0.47
C ILE A 111 4.55 5.16 -0.76
N GLY A 112 5.73 5.63 -0.39
CA GLY A 112 6.94 4.82 -0.54
C GLY A 112 8.17 5.54 0.00
N TRP A 113 9.07 4.76 0.56
CA TRP A 113 10.35 5.27 1.06
C TRP A 113 11.49 4.55 0.34
N PRO A 114 12.69 5.15 0.29
CA PRO A 114 13.86 4.49 -0.30
C PRO A 114 14.19 3.15 0.34
N THR A 115 13.88 2.99 1.64
CA THR A 115 14.06 1.74 2.37
C THR A 115 12.69 1.09 2.61
N PRO A 116 12.47 -0.14 2.15
CA PRO A 116 11.24 -0.87 2.44
C PRO A 116 11.02 -1.05 3.94
N LEU A 117 9.77 -1.10 4.36
CA LEU A 117 9.39 -1.25 5.76
C LEU A 117 8.94 -2.68 6.03
N ARG A 118 9.54 -3.30 7.04
CA ARG A 118 9.16 -4.64 7.47
C ARG A 118 7.90 -4.60 8.34
N PHE A 119 6.98 -5.52 8.11
CA PHE A 119 5.88 -5.78 9.03
C PHE A 119 5.95 -7.23 9.53
N GLU A 120 5.79 -7.41 10.83
CA GLU A 120 5.88 -8.72 11.47
C GLU A 120 4.52 -9.39 11.61
N ARG A 121 3.47 -8.62 11.83
CA ARG A 121 2.12 -9.13 12.11
C ARG A 121 1.12 -8.77 11.03
N SER A 122 1.04 -7.50 10.67
CA SER A 122 -0.02 -7.03 9.77
C SER A 122 0.34 -5.73 9.08
N LEU A 123 -0.26 -5.56 7.90
CA LEU A 123 -0.27 -4.30 7.18
C LEU A 123 -1.70 -4.04 6.71
N LYS A 124 -2.20 -2.85 6.94
CA LYS A 124 -3.54 -2.46 6.51
C LYS A 124 -3.50 -1.10 5.81
N LEU A 125 -3.99 -1.08 4.59
CA LEU A 125 -4.25 0.14 3.83
C LEU A 125 -5.74 0.38 3.82
N SER A 126 -6.16 1.51 4.37
CA SER A 126 -7.57 1.88 4.46
C SER A 126 -7.78 3.34 4.11
N VAL A 127 -9.03 3.70 3.92
CA VAL A 127 -9.44 5.08 3.68
C VAL A 127 -10.60 5.44 4.58
N THR A 128 -10.68 6.71 4.96
CA THR A 128 -11.85 7.28 5.61
C THR A 128 -12.38 8.40 4.73
N VAL A 129 -13.58 8.21 4.20
CA VAL A 129 -14.22 9.14 3.28
C VAL A 129 -15.08 10.11 4.09
N ASN A 130 -14.69 11.39 4.11
CA ASN A 130 -15.44 12.47 4.76
C ASN A 130 -15.89 13.51 3.76
N GLU A 131 -16.19 13.09 2.55
CA GLU A 131 -16.67 13.96 1.47
C GLU A 131 -17.75 13.24 0.66
N ALA A 132 -18.60 14.00 0.02
CA ALA A 132 -19.63 13.47 -0.86
C ALA A 132 -19.08 13.26 -2.28
N GLY A 133 -19.74 12.42 -3.08
CA GLY A 133 -19.46 12.29 -4.50
C GLY A 133 -18.23 11.47 -4.87
N VAL A 134 -17.67 10.71 -3.96
CA VAL A 134 -16.59 9.79 -4.28
C VAL A 134 -17.15 8.58 -5.02
N VAL A 135 -16.75 8.41 -6.27
CA VAL A 135 -17.26 7.35 -7.14
C VAL A 135 -16.59 6.01 -6.84
N GLN A 136 -15.27 6.02 -6.73
CA GLN A 136 -14.50 4.83 -6.40
C GLN A 136 -13.14 5.18 -5.83
N ILE A 137 -12.60 4.24 -5.09
CA ILE A 137 -11.23 4.29 -4.57
C ILE A 137 -10.56 2.96 -4.86
N LEU A 138 -9.39 3.03 -5.50
CA LEU A 138 -8.57 1.89 -5.84
C LEU A 138 -7.26 1.98 -5.07
N GLY A 139 -6.92 0.93 -4.34
CA GLY A 139 -5.65 0.83 -3.62
C GLY A 139 -4.80 -0.31 -4.16
N ASN A 140 -3.51 -0.06 -4.30
CA ASN A 140 -2.51 -1.07 -4.63
C ASN A 140 -1.40 -1.05 -3.60
N VAL A 141 -0.95 -2.22 -3.21
CA VAL A 141 0.22 -2.38 -2.33
C VAL A 141 1.21 -3.30 -3.01
N ILE A 142 2.46 -2.85 -3.12
CA ILE A 142 3.60 -3.68 -3.52
C ILE A 142 4.28 -4.16 -2.25
N HIS A 143 4.39 -5.46 -2.10
CA HIS A 143 4.95 -6.10 -0.91
C HIS A 143 5.66 -7.41 -1.27
N GLY A 144 6.37 -7.98 -0.32
CA GLY A 144 7.09 -9.23 -0.47
C GLY A 144 7.62 -9.72 0.86
N HIS A 145 8.69 -10.44 0.78
CA HIS A 145 9.36 -11.02 1.96
C HIS A 145 10.76 -10.47 2.18
#